data_c560e62c01c6cd7fc960e96d6089c751
#
_entry.id   c560e62c01c6cd7fc960e96d6089c751
#
_cell.length_a   1.000
_cell.length_b   1.000
_cell.length_c   1.000
_cell.angle_alpha   90.00
_cell.angle_beta   90.00
_cell.angle_gamma   90.00
#
_symmetry.space_group_name_H-M   'P 1'
#
loop_
_entity.id
_entity.type
_entity.pdbx_description
1 polymer ?
#
loop_
_entity_poly.entity_id
_entity_poly.type
_entity_poly.pdbx_seq_one_letter_code
_entity_poly.pdbx_strand_id
1 'polypeptide(L)'
;MFSGCSGEGAQTSYTRHVTSPSVRRVGLLGGTFDPPHFGHLAMADAAMSQLSLDEVRFVVAHEPWQKVGERVVTDSAIRLAMTEALVNGRPGLSVDDQEIRRQGLTYTVDTLEATKAADPSIEMFLIVGADTAERMHTWHRLSDVLRLSTLVIVNRSSDIVSVPSAVQGARHEVVTMDPVHVSSSDLRAAVATGASIDAMTSPAVQAIIAQHHLYEVVS
;
A
#
# COMPACT_ATOMS: atom_id res chain seq x y z
N MET A 1 48.91 -30.00 -59.00
CA MET A 1 47.47 -29.73 -58.93
C MET A 1 47.11 -29.62 -57.45
N PHE A 2 47.05 -28.42 -56.91
CA PHE A 2 46.59 -28.18 -55.56
C PHE A 2 45.23 -27.54 -55.58
N SER A 3 44.24 -28.24 -55.01
CA SER A 3 42.88 -27.74 -54.85
C SER A 3 42.74 -27.01 -53.52
N GLY A 4 42.47 -25.72 -53.59
CA GLY A 4 42.24 -24.88 -52.42
C GLY A 4 40.85 -25.12 -51.87
N CYS A 5 40.75 -25.32 -50.54
CA CYS A 5 39.52 -25.41 -49.80
C CYS A 5 39.27 -24.06 -49.12
N SER A 6 38.26 -23.33 -49.61
CA SER A 6 37.81 -22.07 -49.04
C SER A 6 36.90 -22.36 -47.87
N GLY A 7 37.33 -22.01 -46.64
CA GLY A 7 36.49 -22.08 -45.44
C GLY A 7 35.67 -20.80 -45.32
N GLU A 8 34.37 -20.89 -45.49
CA GLU A 8 33.43 -19.83 -45.13
C GLU A 8 33.22 -19.81 -43.62
N GLY A 9 33.73 -18.79 -42.97
CA GLY A 9 33.49 -18.49 -41.59
C GLY A 9 32.05 -17.94 -41.38
N ALA A 10 31.15 -18.73 -40.81
CA ALA A 10 29.85 -18.25 -40.37
C ALA A 10 30.00 -17.27 -39.22
N GLN A 11 29.80 -15.99 -39.46
CA GLN A 11 29.68 -14.98 -38.42
C GLN A 11 28.32 -15.12 -37.73
N THR A 12 28.30 -15.74 -36.53
CA THR A 12 27.13 -15.76 -35.66
C THR A 12 26.95 -14.38 -35.05
N SER A 13 26.01 -13.62 -35.58
CA SER A 13 25.62 -12.33 -35.02
C SER A 13 24.82 -12.57 -33.73
N TYR A 14 25.46 -12.37 -32.56
CA TYR A 14 24.78 -12.29 -31.27
C TYR A 14 23.96 -10.99 -31.22
N THR A 15 22.68 -11.07 -31.47
CA THR A 15 21.74 -9.98 -31.19
C THR A 15 21.60 -9.88 -29.68
N ARG A 16 22.25 -8.90 -29.05
CA ARG A 16 21.95 -8.51 -27.68
C ARG A 16 20.52 -8.00 -27.66
N HIS A 17 19.59 -8.80 -27.12
CA HIS A 17 18.31 -8.28 -26.68
C HIS A 17 18.57 -7.31 -25.53
N VAL A 18 18.63 -6.03 -25.86
CA VAL A 18 18.53 -4.97 -24.86
C VAL A 18 17.07 -4.95 -24.41
N THR A 19 16.75 -5.68 -23.34
CA THR A 19 15.47 -5.51 -22.66
C THR A 19 15.46 -4.10 -22.10
N SER A 20 14.60 -3.24 -22.64
CA SER A 20 14.33 -1.93 -22.02
C SER A 20 13.98 -2.18 -20.55
N PRO A 21 14.53 -1.39 -19.60
CA PRO A 21 14.18 -1.57 -18.20
C PRO A 21 12.65 -1.46 -18.07
N SER A 22 12.02 -2.50 -17.58
CA SER A 22 10.59 -2.47 -17.31
C SER A 22 10.31 -1.36 -16.31
N VAL A 23 9.31 -0.52 -16.58
CA VAL A 23 8.87 0.53 -15.66
C VAL A 23 8.46 -0.15 -14.35
N ARG A 24 9.06 0.25 -13.24
CA ARG A 24 8.77 -0.33 -11.92
C ARG A 24 7.37 0.10 -11.48
N ARG A 25 6.53 -0.87 -11.11
CA ARG A 25 5.13 -0.68 -10.73
C ARG A 25 5.00 -0.74 -9.21
N VAL A 26 4.68 0.39 -8.60
CA VAL A 26 4.69 0.56 -7.13
C VAL A 26 3.29 0.89 -6.63
N GLY A 27 2.75 0.02 -5.76
CA GLY A 27 1.54 0.27 -5.01
C GLY A 27 1.82 1.14 -3.77
N LEU A 28 0.94 2.11 -3.51
CA LEU A 28 0.98 2.93 -2.30
C LEU A 28 -0.32 2.67 -1.52
N LEU A 29 -0.20 2.01 -0.37
CA LEU A 29 -1.29 1.74 0.55
C LEU A 29 -1.17 2.69 1.75
N GLY A 30 -1.86 3.82 1.67
CA GLY A 30 -1.89 4.81 2.74
C GLY A 30 -2.82 4.41 3.89
N GLY A 31 -2.40 4.68 5.11
CA GLY A 31 -3.24 4.36 6.26
C GLY A 31 -2.77 4.97 7.57
N THR A 32 -3.68 5.06 8.53
CA THR A 32 -3.34 5.41 9.92
C THR A 32 -2.61 4.25 10.58
N PHE A 33 -2.98 3.00 10.26
CA PHE A 33 -2.44 1.76 10.83
C PHE A 33 -2.41 1.78 12.36
N ASP A 34 -3.60 1.94 12.96
CA ASP A 34 -3.77 2.14 14.39
C ASP A 34 -4.76 1.13 15.04
N PRO A 35 -4.35 -0.14 15.19
CA PRO A 35 -3.12 -0.75 14.67
C PRO A 35 -3.25 -1.30 13.23
N PRO A 36 -2.14 -1.68 12.57
CA PRO A 36 -2.16 -2.43 11.34
C PRO A 36 -2.64 -3.88 11.60
N HIS A 37 -3.26 -4.52 10.58
CA HIS A 37 -3.90 -5.82 10.73
C HIS A 37 -3.89 -6.62 9.43
N PHE A 38 -4.28 -7.90 9.49
CA PHE A 38 -4.25 -8.82 8.33
C PHE A 38 -5.12 -8.36 7.15
N GLY A 39 -6.16 -7.55 7.38
CA GLY A 39 -6.91 -6.94 6.29
C GLY A 39 -6.08 -6.00 5.41
N HIS A 40 -5.12 -5.28 5.99
CA HIS A 40 -4.20 -4.45 5.23
C HIS A 40 -3.21 -5.30 4.41
N LEU A 41 -2.71 -6.41 4.96
CA LEU A 41 -1.87 -7.36 4.21
C LEU A 41 -2.64 -7.96 3.03
N ALA A 42 -3.87 -8.40 3.27
CA ALA A 42 -4.70 -8.99 2.21
C ALA A 42 -4.96 -8.00 1.06
N MET A 43 -5.19 -6.71 1.37
CA MET A 43 -5.31 -5.68 0.34
C MET A 43 -4.03 -5.53 -0.48
N ALA A 44 -2.87 -5.49 0.19
CA ALA A 44 -1.57 -5.38 -0.48
C ALA A 44 -1.27 -6.60 -1.35
N ASP A 45 -1.48 -7.82 -0.83
CA ASP A 45 -1.25 -9.08 -1.54
C ASP A 45 -2.16 -9.20 -2.78
N ALA A 46 -3.44 -8.85 -2.64
CA ALA A 46 -4.40 -8.88 -3.75
C ALA A 46 -4.01 -7.89 -4.87
N ALA A 47 -3.67 -6.65 -4.50
CA ALA A 47 -3.23 -5.66 -5.47
C ALA A 47 -1.93 -6.09 -6.16
N MET A 48 -0.96 -6.58 -5.39
CA MET A 48 0.35 -7.00 -5.90
C MET A 48 0.21 -8.16 -6.90
N SER A 49 -0.59 -9.19 -6.57
CA SER A 49 -0.75 -10.36 -7.41
C SER A 49 -1.58 -10.08 -8.66
N GLN A 50 -2.73 -9.38 -8.55
CA GLN A 50 -3.64 -9.17 -9.68
C GLN A 50 -3.13 -8.11 -10.65
N LEU A 51 -2.35 -7.13 -10.16
CA LEU A 51 -1.82 -6.07 -11.00
C LEU A 51 -0.32 -6.23 -11.30
N SER A 52 0.32 -7.32 -10.91
CA SER A 52 1.75 -7.57 -11.11
C SER A 52 2.60 -6.38 -10.66
N LEU A 53 2.36 -5.90 -9.42
CA LEU A 53 3.16 -4.83 -8.83
C LEU A 53 4.51 -5.39 -8.35
N ASP A 54 5.57 -4.64 -8.55
CA ASP A 54 6.92 -5.01 -8.08
C ASP A 54 7.06 -4.79 -6.57
N GLU A 55 6.30 -3.84 -6.03
CA GLU A 55 6.34 -3.47 -4.61
C GLU A 55 5.01 -2.86 -4.17
N VAL A 56 4.62 -3.09 -2.91
CA VAL A 56 3.58 -2.31 -2.23
C VAL A 56 4.18 -1.66 -0.98
N ARG A 57 4.08 -0.34 -0.90
CA ARG A 57 4.54 0.48 0.24
C ARG A 57 3.37 0.82 1.14
N PHE A 58 3.50 0.48 2.42
CA PHE A 58 2.60 0.92 3.47
C PHE A 58 3.01 2.33 3.92
N VAL A 59 2.28 3.34 3.49
CA VAL A 59 2.57 4.74 3.81
C VAL A 59 1.88 5.10 5.11
N VAL A 60 2.67 5.28 6.19
CA VAL A 60 2.12 5.55 7.52
C VAL A 60 1.82 7.03 7.68
N ALA A 61 0.55 7.38 7.86
CA ALA A 61 0.12 8.76 8.05
C ALA A 61 0.69 9.35 9.34
N HIS A 62 1.22 10.59 9.28
CA HIS A 62 1.63 11.33 10.48
C HIS A 62 0.40 11.81 11.25
N GLU A 63 -0.29 12.83 10.75
CA GLU A 63 -1.56 13.31 11.28
C GLU A 63 -2.67 13.14 10.24
N PRO A 64 -3.49 12.06 10.35
CA PRO A 64 -4.56 11.83 9.40
C PRO A 64 -5.66 12.89 9.59
N TRP A 65 -5.73 13.88 8.70
CA TRP A 65 -6.65 15.01 8.80
C TRP A 65 -8.13 14.60 8.99
N GLN A 66 -8.51 13.44 8.45
CA GLN A 66 -9.86 12.89 8.59
C GLN A 66 -10.21 12.41 10.00
N LYS A 67 -9.21 12.25 10.89
CA LYS A 67 -9.38 11.73 12.27
C LYS A 67 -9.07 12.77 13.33
N VAL A 68 -8.73 13.98 12.91
CA VAL A 68 -8.48 15.09 13.85
C VAL A 68 -9.77 15.42 14.60
N GLY A 69 -9.73 15.27 15.94
CA GLY A 69 -10.89 15.53 16.81
C GLY A 69 -11.86 14.37 17.02
N GLU A 70 -11.74 13.24 16.30
CA GLU A 70 -12.60 12.07 16.51
C GLU A 70 -12.16 11.19 17.69
N ARG A 71 -10.84 10.98 17.82
CA ARG A 71 -10.21 10.20 18.89
C ARG A 71 -8.72 10.51 18.99
N VAL A 72 -8.12 10.13 20.11
CA VAL A 72 -6.66 10.11 20.25
C VAL A 72 -6.11 8.99 19.36
N VAL A 73 -5.24 9.36 18.42
CA VAL A 73 -4.51 8.43 17.54
C VAL A 73 -3.19 8.09 18.23
N THR A 74 -2.80 6.82 18.20
CA THR A 74 -1.48 6.39 18.70
C THR A 74 -0.36 7.13 18.01
N ASP A 75 0.71 7.44 18.75
CA ASP A 75 1.89 8.14 18.23
C ASP A 75 2.39 7.53 16.91
N SER A 76 2.79 8.38 15.99
CA SER A 76 3.14 7.96 14.63
C SER A 76 4.36 7.04 14.59
N ALA A 77 5.33 7.20 15.50
CA ALA A 77 6.50 6.32 15.58
C ALA A 77 6.11 4.91 16.06
N ILE A 78 5.16 4.79 16.99
CA ILE A 78 4.64 3.49 17.44
C ILE A 78 3.84 2.82 16.29
N ARG A 79 3.03 3.57 15.55
CA ARG A 79 2.29 3.04 14.40
C ARG A 79 3.22 2.60 13.27
N LEU A 80 4.31 3.33 13.05
CA LEU A 80 5.37 2.94 12.13
C LEU A 80 5.98 1.60 12.56
N ALA A 81 6.44 1.48 13.81
CA ALA A 81 7.01 0.24 14.33
C ALA A 81 6.05 -0.96 14.23
N MET A 82 4.76 -0.76 14.51
CA MET A 82 3.75 -1.81 14.32
C MET A 82 3.59 -2.20 12.85
N THR A 83 3.65 -1.23 11.93
CA THR A 83 3.51 -1.49 10.49
C THR A 83 4.73 -2.23 9.95
N GLU A 84 5.93 -1.83 10.36
CA GLU A 84 7.17 -2.56 10.07
C GLU A 84 7.13 -4.00 10.59
N ALA A 85 6.66 -4.20 11.83
CA ALA A 85 6.50 -5.53 12.42
C ALA A 85 5.47 -6.40 11.68
N LEU A 86 4.42 -5.79 11.09
CA LEU A 86 3.41 -6.52 10.30
C LEU A 86 3.97 -7.01 8.96
N VAL A 87 4.77 -6.19 8.26
CA VAL A 87 5.27 -6.50 6.91
C VAL A 87 6.64 -7.19 6.92
N ASN A 88 7.29 -7.30 8.08
CA ASN A 88 8.62 -7.88 8.21
C ASN A 88 8.72 -9.28 7.58
N GLY A 89 9.76 -9.48 6.76
CA GLY A 89 10.01 -10.74 6.08
C GLY A 89 9.08 -11.06 4.91
N ARG A 90 8.21 -10.14 4.48
CA ARG A 90 7.31 -10.33 3.34
C ARG A 90 7.90 -9.72 2.06
N PRO A 91 8.27 -10.54 1.07
CA PRO A 91 8.83 -10.05 -0.19
C PRO A 91 7.86 -9.10 -0.90
N GLY A 92 8.40 -8.01 -1.43
CA GLY A 92 7.61 -7.02 -2.18
C GLY A 92 6.79 -6.06 -1.32
N LEU A 93 6.77 -6.22 0.02
CA LEU A 93 6.16 -5.27 0.94
C LEU A 93 7.21 -4.43 1.65
N SER A 94 6.97 -3.14 1.76
CA SER A 94 7.83 -2.21 2.50
C SER A 94 7.00 -1.18 3.25
N VAL A 95 7.63 -0.44 4.14
CA VAL A 95 7.00 0.67 4.87
C VAL A 95 7.66 1.97 4.45
N ASP A 96 6.85 3.02 4.29
CA ASP A 96 7.29 4.35 3.93
C ASP A 96 6.88 5.34 5.03
N ASP A 97 7.87 5.99 5.63
CA ASP A 97 7.73 6.95 6.72
C ASP A 97 7.75 8.41 6.24
N GLN A 98 7.68 8.66 4.92
CA GLN A 98 7.83 10.00 4.35
C GLN A 98 6.86 11.03 4.92
N GLU A 99 5.64 10.62 5.27
CA GLU A 99 4.65 11.50 5.87
C GLU A 99 5.00 11.86 7.32
N ILE A 100 5.55 10.90 8.07
CA ILE A 100 6.06 11.13 9.43
C ILE A 100 7.26 12.09 9.40
N ARG A 101 8.21 11.88 8.49
CA ARG A 101 9.37 12.79 8.32
C ARG A 101 8.97 14.20 7.88
N ARG A 102 7.93 14.32 7.05
CA ARG A 102 7.41 15.62 6.58
C ARG A 102 6.71 16.38 7.70
N GLN A 103 6.11 15.68 8.67
CA GLN A 103 5.26 16.21 9.74
C GLN A 103 4.01 16.97 9.22
N GLY A 104 3.14 17.38 10.16
CA GLY A 104 1.92 18.11 9.85
C GLY A 104 0.81 17.25 9.25
N LEU A 105 -0.20 17.91 8.69
CA LEU A 105 -1.35 17.26 8.08
C LEU A 105 -0.93 16.45 6.86
N THR A 106 -1.49 15.26 6.73
CA THR A 106 -1.16 14.30 5.69
C THR A 106 -2.15 14.38 4.54
N TYR A 107 -1.69 14.79 3.37
CA TYR A 107 -2.46 14.76 2.14
C TYR A 107 -1.82 13.80 1.13
N THR A 108 -2.63 12.92 0.55
CA THR A 108 -2.17 11.90 -0.41
C THR A 108 -1.48 12.51 -1.63
N VAL A 109 -1.92 13.67 -2.09
CA VAL A 109 -1.28 14.36 -3.23
C VAL A 109 0.17 14.69 -2.96
N ASP A 110 0.50 15.20 -1.77
CA ASP A 110 1.89 15.57 -1.40
C ASP A 110 2.79 14.33 -1.36
N THR A 111 2.23 13.20 -0.90
CA THR A 111 2.91 11.91 -0.86
C THR A 111 3.21 11.39 -2.26
N LEU A 112 2.24 11.48 -3.18
CA LEU A 112 2.44 11.09 -4.58
C LEU A 112 3.44 12.00 -5.30
N GLU A 113 3.37 13.31 -5.07
CA GLU A 113 4.31 14.28 -5.65
C GLU A 113 5.75 14.01 -5.16
N ALA A 114 5.94 13.79 -3.85
CA ALA A 114 7.24 13.47 -3.27
C ALA A 114 7.79 12.13 -3.79
N THR A 115 6.95 11.10 -3.86
CA THR A 115 7.33 9.79 -4.40
C THR A 115 7.74 9.89 -5.88
N LYS A 116 6.99 10.64 -6.70
CA LYS A 116 7.32 10.85 -8.11
C LYS A 116 8.58 11.68 -8.31
N ALA A 117 8.82 12.64 -7.43
CA ALA A 117 10.05 13.46 -7.47
C ALA A 117 11.29 12.63 -7.10
N ALA A 118 11.16 11.70 -6.15
CA ALA A 118 12.25 10.81 -5.74
C ALA A 118 12.62 9.78 -6.82
N ASP A 119 11.64 9.25 -7.54
CA ASP A 119 11.83 8.33 -8.66
C ASP A 119 10.83 8.63 -9.79
N PRO A 120 11.23 9.43 -10.78
CA PRO A 120 10.39 9.78 -11.93
C PRO A 120 10.03 8.59 -12.83
N SER A 121 10.73 7.47 -12.73
CA SER A 121 10.56 6.31 -13.63
C SER A 121 9.44 5.37 -13.19
N ILE A 122 8.96 5.45 -11.93
CA ILE A 122 7.94 4.53 -11.42
C ILE A 122 6.54 4.84 -11.95
N GLU A 123 5.75 3.79 -12.11
CA GLU A 123 4.30 3.85 -12.27
C GLU A 123 3.65 3.62 -10.90
N MET A 124 2.85 4.59 -10.45
CA MET A 124 2.24 4.58 -9.12
C MET A 124 0.80 4.07 -9.15
N PHE A 125 0.48 3.18 -8.22
CA PHE A 125 -0.85 2.61 -7.99
C PHE A 125 -1.31 2.97 -6.58
N LEU A 126 -2.32 3.82 -6.46
CA LEU A 126 -2.88 4.22 -5.17
C LEU A 126 -3.93 3.20 -4.73
N ILE A 127 -3.65 2.43 -3.69
CA ILE A 127 -4.50 1.35 -3.21
C ILE A 127 -5.41 1.87 -2.10
N VAL A 128 -6.72 1.74 -2.30
CA VAL A 128 -7.75 2.13 -1.34
C VAL A 128 -8.84 1.06 -1.22
N GLY A 129 -9.47 0.94 -0.07
CA GLY A 129 -10.69 0.14 0.07
C GLY A 129 -11.90 0.84 -0.56
N ALA A 130 -12.93 0.10 -0.93
CA ALA A 130 -14.16 0.63 -1.52
C ALA A 130 -14.78 1.75 -0.68
N ASP A 131 -14.86 1.58 0.65
CA ASP A 131 -15.38 2.60 1.58
C ASP A 131 -14.60 3.93 1.52
N THR A 132 -13.29 3.84 1.27
CA THR A 132 -12.43 5.02 1.13
C THR A 132 -12.66 5.68 -0.24
N ALA A 133 -12.79 4.87 -1.30
CA ALA A 133 -13.05 5.36 -2.65
C ALA A 133 -14.34 6.19 -2.71
N GLU A 134 -15.41 5.78 -2.02
CA GLU A 134 -16.67 6.53 -1.93
C GLU A 134 -16.51 7.94 -1.37
N ARG A 135 -15.55 8.13 -0.45
CA ARG A 135 -15.27 9.39 0.22
C ARG A 135 -14.18 10.23 -0.43
N MET A 136 -13.58 9.78 -1.52
CA MET A 136 -12.48 10.48 -2.19
C MET A 136 -12.89 11.88 -2.71
N HIS A 137 -14.19 12.15 -2.91
CA HIS A 137 -14.67 13.48 -3.26
C HIS A 137 -14.29 14.58 -2.25
N THR A 138 -13.94 14.19 -0.99
CA THR A 138 -13.48 15.12 0.06
C THR A 138 -11.96 15.34 0.06
N TRP A 139 -11.23 14.63 -0.79
CA TRP A 139 -9.76 14.65 -0.74
C TRP A 139 -9.19 15.95 -1.32
N HIS A 140 -8.16 16.44 -0.66
CA HIS A 140 -7.43 17.62 -1.12
C HIS A 140 -6.79 17.36 -2.49
N ARG A 141 -7.04 18.24 -3.46
CA ARG A 141 -6.51 18.17 -4.82
C ARG A 141 -6.73 16.80 -5.50
N LEU A 142 -7.94 16.23 -5.38
CA LEU A 142 -8.27 14.90 -5.92
C LEU A 142 -7.89 14.75 -7.40
N SER A 143 -8.06 15.77 -8.22
CA SER A 143 -7.68 15.74 -9.64
C SER A 143 -6.19 15.47 -9.85
N ASP A 144 -5.33 16.02 -8.99
CA ASP A 144 -3.88 15.76 -9.04
C ASP A 144 -3.55 14.36 -8.58
N VAL A 145 -4.20 13.85 -7.53
CA VAL A 145 -4.08 12.44 -7.08
C VAL A 145 -4.35 11.49 -8.24
N LEU A 146 -5.49 11.68 -8.94
CA LEU A 146 -5.92 10.83 -10.05
C LEU A 146 -5.05 10.98 -11.31
N ARG A 147 -4.40 12.11 -11.50
CA ARG A 147 -3.44 12.34 -12.58
C ARG A 147 -2.11 11.66 -12.32
N LEU A 148 -1.65 11.63 -11.07
CA LEU A 148 -0.34 11.12 -10.65
C LEU A 148 -0.29 9.60 -10.52
N SER A 149 -1.44 8.94 -10.28
CA SER A 149 -1.50 7.51 -10.01
C SER A 149 -2.65 6.82 -10.75
N THR A 150 -2.56 5.50 -10.90
CA THR A 150 -3.71 4.64 -11.20
C THR A 150 -4.38 4.30 -9.88
N LEU A 151 -5.69 4.59 -9.75
CA LEU A 151 -6.45 4.25 -8.55
C LEU A 151 -6.74 2.74 -8.52
N VAL A 152 -6.45 2.08 -7.41
CA VAL A 152 -6.78 0.66 -7.18
C VAL A 152 -7.84 0.58 -6.09
N ILE A 153 -9.04 0.19 -6.48
CA ILE A 153 -10.16 0.01 -5.55
C ILE A 153 -10.21 -1.47 -5.15
N VAL A 154 -9.89 -1.74 -3.88
CA VAL A 154 -9.95 -3.12 -3.36
C VAL A 154 -11.34 -3.39 -2.79
N ASN A 155 -11.99 -4.38 -3.41
CA ASN A 155 -13.28 -4.89 -2.98
C ASN A 155 -13.11 -6.11 -2.07
N ARG A 156 -13.84 -6.13 -0.96
CA ARG A 156 -13.86 -7.21 0.03
C ARG A 156 -15.01 -8.20 -0.17
N SER A 157 -15.74 -8.07 -1.26
CA SER A 157 -16.85 -8.97 -1.61
C SER A 157 -16.83 -9.30 -3.09
N SER A 158 -17.56 -10.36 -3.47
CA SER A 158 -17.78 -10.72 -4.88
C SER A 158 -18.80 -9.83 -5.59
N ASP A 159 -19.38 -8.87 -4.87
CA ASP A 159 -20.38 -7.96 -5.43
C ASP A 159 -19.77 -6.99 -6.43
N ILE A 160 -20.56 -6.54 -7.39
CA ILE A 160 -20.13 -5.54 -8.38
C ILE A 160 -19.85 -4.22 -7.64
N VAL A 161 -18.59 -3.78 -7.62
CA VAL A 161 -18.23 -2.46 -7.08
C VAL A 161 -18.70 -1.41 -8.04
N SER A 162 -19.59 -0.55 -7.57
CA SER A 162 -19.88 0.70 -8.26
C SER A 162 -18.68 1.63 -8.12
N VAL A 163 -18.05 1.99 -9.24
CA VAL A 163 -16.98 3.00 -9.23
C VAL A 163 -17.60 4.36 -8.87
N PRO A 164 -17.16 4.99 -7.77
CA PRO A 164 -17.75 6.25 -7.33
C PRO A 164 -17.68 7.35 -8.40
N SER A 165 -18.70 8.15 -8.52
CA SER A 165 -18.80 9.21 -9.54
C SER A 165 -17.61 10.18 -9.51
N ALA A 166 -17.05 10.45 -8.34
CA ALA A 166 -15.91 11.35 -8.16
C ALA A 166 -14.63 10.84 -8.84
N VAL A 167 -14.53 9.54 -9.15
CA VAL A 167 -13.37 8.91 -9.78
C VAL A 167 -13.68 8.29 -11.14
N GLN A 168 -14.95 8.45 -11.61
CA GLN A 168 -15.33 8.03 -12.96
C GLN A 168 -14.51 8.81 -14.01
N GLY A 169 -13.95 8.10 -14.99
CA GLY A 169 -13.09 8.68 -16.02
C GLY A 169 -11.60 8.82 -15.65
N ALA A 170 -11.24 8.60 -14.39
CA ALA A 170 -9.84 8.42 -14.00
C ALA A 170 -9.32 7.02 -14.37
N ARG A 171 -7.99 6.88 -14.47
CA ARG A 171 -7.37 5.54 -14.58
C ARG A 171 -7.62 4.79 -13.28
N HIS A 172 -8.32 3.67 -13.35
CA HIS A 172 -8.59 2.85 -12.18
C HIS A 172 -8.62 1.37 -12.51
N GLU A 173 -8.33 0.57 -11.50
CA GLU A 173 -8.42 -0.90 -11.50
C GLU A 173 -9.28 -1.32 -10.30
N VAL A 174 -10.05 -2.39 -10.46
CA VAL A 174 -10.81 -3.00 -9.38
C VAL A 174 -10.17 -4.34 -9.06
N VAL A 175 -9.76 -4.51 -7.81
CA VAL A 175 -9.12 -5.72 -7.28
C VAL A 175 -10.06 -6.37 -6.29
N THR A 176 -10.28 -7.67 -6.40
CA THR A 176 -11.12 -8.44 -5.48
C THR A 176 -10.25 -9.24 -4.54
N MET A 177 -10.59 -9.26 -3.25
CA MET A 177 -9.94 -10.09 -2.25
C MET A 177 -10.98 -10.90 -1.46
N ASP A 178 -10.55 -12.03 -0.92
CA ASP A 178 -11.38 -12.77 0.01
C ASP A 178 -11.71 -11.90 1.24
N PRO A 179 -12.92 -11.99 1.78
CA PRO A 179 -13.31 -11.21 2.94
C PRO A 179 -12.41 -11.51 4.15
N VAL A 180 -11.74 -10.50 4.67
CA VAL A 180 -11.02 -10.55 5.94
C VAL A 180 -11.79 -9.69 6.94
N HIS A 181 -12.49 -10.35 7.85
CA HIS A 181 -13.34 -9.69 8.85
C HIS A 181 -12.51 -9.13 9.99
N VAL A 182 -11.76 -8.07 9.72
CA VAL A 182 -10.98 -7.35 10.73
C VAL A 182 -10.89 -5.87 10.37
N SER A 183 -11.02 -5.03 11.38
CA SER A 183 -10.70 -3.61 11.29
C SER A 183 -9.84 -3.16 12.48
N SER A 184 -9.16 -2.03 12.34
CA SER A 184 -8.44 -1.45 13.48
C SER A 184 -9.38 -1.14 14.65
N SER A 185 -10.65 -0.81 14.38
CA SER A 185 -11.66 -0.55 15.43
C SER A 185 -12.02 -1.81 16.20
N ASP A 186 -12.24 -2.93 15.49
CA ASP A 186 -12.53 -4.22 16.13
C ASP A 186 -11.35 -4.69 16.97
N LEU A 187 -10.12 -4.50 16.46
CA LEU A 187 -8.91 -4.89 17.17
C LEU A 187 -8.74 -4.06 18.46
N ARG A 188 -8.93 -2.75 18.40
CA ARG A 188 -8.89 -1.90 19.61
C ARG A 188 -9.97 -2.28 20.61
N ALA A 189 -11.18 -2.59 20.15
CA ALA A 189 -12.28 -3.04 21.03
C ALA A 189 -11.95 -4.39 21.68
N ALA A 190 -11.35 -5.33 20.94
CA ALA A 190 -10.92 -6.61 21.49
C ALA A 190 -9.86 -6.43 22.58
N VAL A 191 -8.84 -5.60 22.37
CA VAL A 191 -7.84 -5.29 23.39
C VAL A 191 -8.48 -4.67 24.63
N ALA A 192 -9.35 -3.67 24.44
CA ALA A 192 -10.05 -2.98 25.54
C ALA A 192 -10.88 -3.93 26.43
N THR A 193 -11.37 -5.03 25.88
CA THR A 193 -12.16 -6.06 26.59
C THR A 193 -11.34 -7.29 27.03
N GLY A 194 -10.03 -7.32 26.76
CA GLY A 194 -9.16 -8.46 27.03
C GLY A 194 -9.43 -9.68 26.13
N ALA A 195 -10.11 -9.50 25.00
CA ALA A 195 -10.33 -10.57 24.03
C ALA A 195 -9.07 -10.84 23.19
N SER A 196 -8.91 -12.08 22.69
CA SER A 196 -7.78 -12.44 21.81
C SER A 196 -7.81 -11.67 20.49
N ILE A 197 -6.63 -11.24 20.04
CA ILE A 197 -6.39 -10.58 18.76
C ILE A 197 -5.52 -11.41 17.82
N ASP A 198 -5.29 -12.70 18.11
CA ASP A 198 -4.40 -13.59 17.36
C ASP A 198 -4.79 -13.74 15.89
N ALA A 199 -6.09 -13.77 15.61
CA ALA A 199 -6.62 -13.85 14.25
C ALA A 199 -6.66 -12.49 13.52
N MET A 200 -6.29 -11.40 14.17
CA MET A 200 -6.45 -10.05 13.64
C MET A 200 -5.14 -9.43 13.17
N THR A 201 -4.03 -9.73 13.85
CA THR A 201 -2.71 -9.14 13.55
C THR A 201 -1.57 -10.09 13.94
N SER A 202 -0.33 -9.75 13.55
CA SER A 202 0.82 -10.61 13.82
C SER A 202 1.23 -10.61 15.31
N PRO A 203 1.87 -11.68 15.80
CA PRO A 203 2.41 -11.72 17.17
C PRO A 203 3.38 -10.56 17.46
N ALA A 204 4.14 -10.11 16.47
CA ALA A 204 5.06 -8.98 16.62
C ALA A 204 4.31 -7.65 16.86
N VAL A 205 3.19 -7.42 16.18
CA VAL A 205 2.32 -6.26 16.44
C VAL A 205 1.68 -6.36 17.81
N GLN A 206 1.22 -7.54 18.22
CA GLN A 206 0.65 -7.78 19.56
C GLN A 206 1.65 -7.45 20.66
N ALA A 207 2.93 -7.84 20.48
CA ALA A 207 3.98 -7.53 21.43
C ALA A 207 4.17 -6.01 21.61
N ILE A 208 4.11 -5.23 20.53
CA ILE A 208 4.20 -3.76 20.60
C ILE A 208 2.97 -3.16 21.30
N ILE A 209 1.76 -3.66 21.01
CA ILE A 209 0.52 -3.24 21.66
C ILE A 209 0.63 -3.45 23.18
N ALA A 210 1.06 -4.63 23.61
CA ALA A 210 1.23 -4.97 25.03
C ALA A 210 2.35 -4.14 25.69
N GLN A 211 3.50 -3.97 25.03
CA GLN A 211 4.63 -3.20 25.54
C GLN A 211 4.27 -1.75 25.84
N HIS A 212 3.41 -1.14 25.02
CA HIS A 212 3.02 0.27 25.12
C HIS A 212 1.66 0.46 25.79
N HIS A 213 1.03 -0.60 26.33
CA HIS A 213 -0.30 -0.56 26.94
C HIS A 213 -1.35 0.13 26.07
N LEU A 214 -1.29 -0.13 24.74
CA LEU A 214 -2.17 0.53 23.78
C LEU A 214 -3.58 -0.03 23.88
N TYR A 215 -4.57 0.86 23.74
CA TYR A 215 -6.00 0.53 23.62
C TYR A 215 -6.62 -0.09 24.87
N GLU A 216 -5.90 -0.18 25.97
CA GLU A 216 -6.43 -0.65 27.26
C GLU A 216 -7.39 0.39 27.85
N VAL A 217 -8.41 -0.06 28.55
CA VAL A 217 -9.28 0.82 29.33
C VAL A 217 -8.53 1.21 30.59
N VAL A 218 -8.20 2.49 30.73
CA VAL A 218 -7.63 3.01 31.98
C VAL A 218 -8.76 2.98 33.04
N SER A 219 -8.64 2.06 33.99
CA SER A 219 -9.53 1.93 35.16
C SER A 219 -9.31 3.03 36.18
#